data_ff8a00c3508fd367ddd5faf934ad6d5d
#
_entry.id   ff8a00c3508fd367ddd5faf934ad6d5d
#
_cell.length_a   1.000
_cell.length_b   1.000
_cell.length_c   1.000
_cell.angle_alpha   90.00
_cell.angle_beta   90.00
_cell.angle_gamma   90.00
#
_symmetry.space_group_name_H-M   'P 1'
#
loop_
_entity.id
_entity.type
_entity.pdbx_description
1 polymer ?
#
loop_
_entity_poly.entity_id
_entity_poly.type
_entity_poly.pdbx_seq_one_letter_code
_entity_poly.pdbx_strand_id
1 'polypeptide(L)'
;MRIKKSFNVAILVGIAALVMAFSSCGEDSPENVVAVQDFKLDNYLGKWYEIARFDFKHEKNMDNVTAEYYLNDNGTVRVINRGYDFVDGKWKTSEGTAKFRGATDEGALKVSFFGPFYSGYTIIALDPLYQSALVVGKNYDYLWILSRDITIPDEARFEYLAIAEDLGYDTDKLVWVEHDEY
;
A
#
# COMPACT_ATOMS: atom_id res chain seq x y z
N MET A 1 14.91 -2.20 82.07
CA MET A 1 15.69 -2.46 80.83
C MET A 1 14.68 -2.81 79.75
N ARG A 2 14.32 -1.86 78.86
CA ARG A 2 13.29 -2.01 77.85
C ARG A 2 13.93 -2.24 76.49
N ILE A 3 13.69 -3.41 75.91
CA ILE A 3 14.16 -3.75 74.58
C ILE A 3 13.09 -3.30 73.59
N LYS A 4 13.43 -2.32 72.73
CA LYS A 4 12.59 -1.92 71.57
C LYS A 4 12.90 -2.85 70.40
N LYS A 5 11.92 -3.63 69.96
CA LYS A 5 11.95 -4.37 68.71
C LYS A 5 11.60 -3.41 67.59
N SER A 6 12.53 -3.21 66.67
CA SER A 6 12.35 -2.50 65.45
C SER A 6 11.79 -3.45 64.38
N PHE A 7 10.64 -3.12 63.85
CA PHE A 7 10.00 -3.86 62.74
C PHE A 7 10.40 -3.18 61.45
N ASN A 8 11.26 -3.83 60.67
CA ASN A 8 11.55 -3.38 59.32
C ASN A 8 10.51 -4.00 58.38
N VAL A 9 9.65 -3.16 57.83
CA VAL A 9 8.74 -3.52 56.74
C VAL A 9 9.47 -3.25 55.43
N ALA A 10 9.91 -4.32 54.76
CA ALA A 10 10.42 -4.23 53.40
C ALA A 10 9.26 -4.18 52.43
N ILE A 11 9.07 -3.02 51.82
CA ILE A 11 8.09 -2.84 50.73
C ILE A 11 8.78 -3.32 49.44
N LEU A 12 8.37 -4.48 48.96
CA LEU A 12 8.71 -4.98 47.61
C LEU A 12 7.84 -4.25 46.60
N VAL A 13 8.40 -3.24 45.94
CA VAL A 13 7.77 -2.60 44.77
C VAL A 13 8.11 -3.49 43.56
N GLY A 14 7.14 -4.30 43.17
CA GLY A 14 7.20 -5.05 41.92
C GLY A 14 6.97 -4.10 40.73
N ILE A 15 8.04 -3.76 40.01
CA ILE A 15 7.93 -3.08 38.72
C ILE A 15 7.54 -4.14 37.69
N ALA A 16 6.26 -4.21 37.34
CA ALA A 16 5.81 -4.95 36.16
C ALA A 16 6.22 -4.12 34.92
N ALA A 17 7.36 -4.48 34.32
CA ALA A 17 7.75 -3.98 33.01
C ALA A 17 6.77 -4.54 31.98
N LEU A 18 5.80 -3.72 31.57
CA LEU A 18 4.95 -3.98 30.43
C LEU A 18 5.83 -3.84 29.17
N VAL A 19 6.38 -4.95 28.70
CA VAL A 19 7.06 -5.02 27.41
C VAL A 19 5.97 -4.92 26.36
N MET A 20 5.68 -3.70 25.87
CA MET A 20 4.99 -3.51 24.62
C MET A 20 5.90 -4.07 23.53
N ALA A 21 5.58 -5.24 23.04
CA ALA A 21 6.14 -5.75 21.79
C ALA A 21 5.63 -4.83 20.67
N PHE A 22 6.41 -3.82 20.32
CA PHE A 22 6.27 -3.18 19.03
C PHE A 22 6.64 -4.23 18.00
N SER A 23 5.62 -4.88 17.42
CA SER A 23 5.79 -5.61 16.18
C SER A 23 6.33 -4.62 15.17
N SER A 24 7.62 -4.72 14.87
CA SER A 24 8.27 -4.02 13.77
C SER A 24 7.64 -4.52 12.48
N CYS A 25 6.60 -3.85 12.02
CA CYS A 25 6.01 -4.02 10.71
C CYS A 25 6.73 -3.06 9.74
N GLY A 26 8.08 -3.15 9.66
CA GLY A 26 8.92 -2.06 9.21
C GLY A 26 9.66 -2.26 7.89
N GLU A 27 9.29 -3.21 6.99
CA GLU A 27 9.99 -3.32 5.71
C GLU A 27 9.07 -3.20 4.46
N ASP A 28 7.76 -3.20 4.63
CA ASP A 28 6.81 -3.26 3.52
C ASP A 28 6.01 -1.95 3.29
N SER A 29 6.27 -0.87 4.07
CA SER A 29 5.70 0.47 3.89
C SER A 29 6.52 1.52 4.64
N PRO A 30 6.47 2.82 4.25
CA PRO A 30 7.09 3.90 5.00
C PRO A 30 6.51 4.03 6.42
N GLU A 31 7.28 4.67 7.33
CA GLU A 31 6.79 5.00 8.66
C GLU A 31 5.53 5.90 8.57
N ASN A 32 4.59 5.72 9.49
CA ASN A 32 3.32 6.44 9.57
C ASN A 32 2.29 6.16 8.45
N VAL A 33 2.55 5.21 7.55
CA VAL A 33 1.57 4.76 6.57
C VAL A 33 0.60 3.79 7.23
N VAL A 34 -0.69 4.11 7.19
CA VAL A 34 -1.78 3.27 7.71
C VAL A 34 -2.63 2.78 6.54
N ALA A 35 -2.84 1.48 6.47
CA ALA A 35 -3.72 0.89 5.48
C ALA A 35 -5.19 1.18 5.78
N VAL A 36 -6.01 1.29 4.74
CA VAL A 36 -7.47 1.38 4.90
C VAL A 36 -7.99 0.15 5.64
N GLN A 37 -8.96 0.38 6.53
CA GLN A 37 -9.64 -0.65 7.31
C GLN A 37 -10.98 -1.04 6.65
N ASP A 38 -11.58 -2.13 7.09
CA ASP A 38 -12.83 -2.67 6.53
C ASP A 38 -12.73 -2.98 5.02
N PHE A 39 -11.52 -3.26 4.55
CA PHE A 39 -11.22 -3.56 3.16
C PHE A 39 -11.90 -4.86 2.72
N LYS A 40 -12.53 -4.84 1.56
CA LYS A 40 -13.19 -6.01 0.95
C LYS A 40 -12.53 -6.33 -0.38
N LEU A 41 -11.74 -7.39 -0.41
CA LEU A 41 -11.01 -7.80 -1.60
C LEU A 41 -11.92 -7.96 -2.82
N ASP A 42 -13.10 -8.56 -2.66
CA ASP A 42 -14.04 -8.82 -3.77
C ASP A 42 -14.44 -7.55 -4.51
N ASN A 43 -14.52 -6.40 -3.80
CA ASN A 43 -14.81 -5.11 -4.40
C ASN A 43 -13.60 -4.50 -5.11
N TYR A 44 -12.38 -4.92 -4.72
CA TYR A 44 -11.13 -4.41 -5.29
C TYR A 44 -10.67 -5.20 -6.53
N LEU A 45 -11.16 -6.42 -6.71
CA LEU A 45 -10.84 -7.27 -7.87
C LEU A 45 -11.23 -6.62 -9.20
N GLY A 46 -10.70 -7.15 -10.29
CA GLY A 46 -10.94 -6.69 -11.65
C GLY A 46 -9.94 -5.61 -12.08
N LYS A 47 -10.33 -4.81 -13.05
CA LYS A 47 -9.45 -3.86 -13.76
C LYS A 47 -9.41 -2.50 -13.07
N TRP A 48 -8.20 -1.95 -13.00
CA TRP A 48 -7.88 -0.59 -12.59
C TRP A 48 -7.00 0.07 -13.65
N TYR A 49 -7.23 1.35 -13.90
CA TYR A 49 -6.35 2.20 -14.70
C TYR A 49 -5.39 2.94 -13.77
N GLU A 50 -4.13 3.02 -14.15
CA GLU A 50 -3.15 3.82 -13.45
C GLU A 50 -3.24 5.26 -13.94
N ILE A 51 -3.67 6.16 -13.08
CA ILE A 51 -3.86 7.59 -13.39
C ILE A 51 -2.56 8.37 -13.21
N ALA A 52 -1.83 8.04 -12.14
CA ALA A 52 -0.53 8.64 -11.88
C ALA A 52 0.35 7.67 -11.09
N ARG A 53 1.66 7.85 -11.22
CA ARG A 53 2.68 7.08 -10.48
C ARG A 53 3.94 7.90 -10.25
N PHE A 54 4.77 7.47 -9.32
CA PHE A 54 6.17 7.82 -9.35
C PHE A 54 6.89 7.00 -10.42
N ASP A 55 7.77 7.67 -11.22
CA ASP A 55 8.49 6.99 -12.29
C ASP A 55 9.56 6.05 -11.73
N PHE A 56 9.41 4.76 -11.98
CA PHE A 56 10.40 3.77 -11.61
C PHE A 56 10.73 2.83 -12.78
N LYS A 57 11.86 2.15 -12.66
CA LYS A 57 12.51 1.41 -13.75
C LYS A 57 11.60 0.49 -14.57
N HIS A 58 10.59 -0.13 -13.94
CA HIS A 58 9.76 -1.15 -14.59
C HIS A 58 8.54 -0.57 -15.31
N GLU A 59 8.18 0.68 -15.03
CA GLU A 59 7.04 1.38 -15.65
C GLU A 59 7.45 2.65 -16.42
N LYS A 60 8.77 2.86 -16.54
CA LYS A 60 9.30 3.98 -17.31
C LYS A 60 8.86 3.92 -18.77
N ASN A 61 8.45 5.06 -19.33
CA ASN A 61 7.95 5.24 -20.68
C ASN A 61 6.67 4.45 -20.99
N MET A 62 5.84 4.19 -19.99
CA MET A 62 4.59 3.45 -20.15
C MET A 62 3.38 4.36 -20.12
N ASP A 63 2.51 4.23 -21.13
CA ASP A 63 1.16 4.78 -21.16
C ASP A 63 0.12 3.66 -21.24
N ASN A 64 -1.17 4.02 -21.14
CA ASN A 64 -2.28 3.06 -21.15
C ASN A 64 -2.10 1.94 -20.12
N VAL A 65 -1.54 2.30 -18.93
CA VAL A 65 -1.19 1.31 -17.90
C VAL A 65 -2.43 0.86 -17.15
N THR A 66 -2.56 -0.46 -17.00
CA THR A 66 -3.64 -1.09 -16.25
C THR A 66 -3.11 -2.16 -15.33
N ALA A 67 -3.82 -2.37 -14.20
CA ALA A 67 -3.60 -3.49 -13.30
C ALA A 67 -4.91 -4.28 -13.17
N GLU A 68 -4.85 -5.59 -13.32
CA GLU A 68 -6.00 -6.47 -13.13
C GLU A 68 -5.74 -7.47 -12.00
N TYR A 69 -6.72 -7.61 -11.10
CA TYR A 69 -6.62 -8.43 -9.89
C TYR A 69 -7.63 -9.56 -9.93
N TYR A 70 -7.18 -10.80 -9.73
CA TYR A 70 -7.99 -12.02 -9.75
C TYR A 70 -7.71 -12.85 -8.50
N LEU A 71 -8.76 -13.26 -7.79
CA LEU A 71 -8.63 -14.17 -6.66
C LEU A 71 -8.31 -15.59 -7.15
N ASN A 72 -7.25 -16.18 -6.61
CA ASN A 72 -6.89 -17.58 -6.84
C ASN A 72 -7.56 -18.49 -5.80
N ASP A 73 -7.74 -19.77 -6.14
CA ASP A 73 -8.34 -20.78 -5.25
C ASP A 73 -7.58 -20.95 -3.92
N ASN A 74 -6.29 -20.62 -3.89
CA ASN A 74 -5.44 -20.68 -2.67
C ASN A 74 -5.49 -19.40 -1.81
N GLY A 75 -6.38 -18.45 -2.13
CA GLY A 75 -6.54 -17.19 -1.40
C GLY A 75 -5.50 -16.11 -1.72
N THR A 76 -4.56 -16.36 -2.64
CA THR A 76 -3.69 -15.31 -3.17
C THR A 76 -4.38 -14.53 -4.30
N VAL A 77 -3.84 -13.37 -4.67
CA VAL A 77 -4.36 -12.55 -5.75
C VAL A 77 -3.37 -12.55 -6.91
N ARG A 78 -3.79 -13.02 -8.09
CA ARG A 78 -3.05 -12.85 -9.32
C ARG A 78 -3.17 -11.42 -9.79
N VAL A 79 -2.05 -10.80 -10.11
CA VAL A 79 -1.96 -9.41 -10.59
C VAL A 79 -1.41 -9.42 -12.00
N ILE A 80 -2.10 -8.78 -12.93
CA ILE A 80 -1.64 -8.61 -14.31
C ILE A 80 -1.51 -7.12 -14.57
N ASN A 81 -0.27 -6.63 -14.71
CA ASN A 81 0.00 -5.27 -15.15
C ASN A 81 0.24 -5.27 -16.66
N ARG A 82 -0.37 -4.32 -17.37
CA ARG A 82 -0.19 -4.13 -18.81
C ARG A 82 -0.03 -2.64 -19.11
N GLY A 83 0.92 -2.29 -19.96
CA GLY A 83 1.14 -0.92 -20.42
C GLY A 83 1.74 -0.89 -21.83
N TYR A 84 1.61 0.23 -22.50
CA TYR A 84 2.22 0.49 -23.80
C TYR A 84 3.50 1.26 -23.62
N ASP A 85 4.64 0.63 -23.95
CA ASP A 85 5.93 1.32 -23.97
C ASP A 85 6.02 2.15 -25.26
N PHE A 86 5.89 3.47 -25.12
CA PHE A 86 5.85 4.37 -26.27
C PHE A 86 7.22 4.57 -26.92
N VAL A 87 8.32 4.23 -26.24
CA VAL A 87 9.67 4.28 -26.82
C VAL A 87 9.93 3.02 -27.64
N ASP A 88 9.59 1.86 -27.13
CA ASP A 88 9.73 0.57 -27.83
C ASP A 88 8.60 0.30 -28.85
N GLY A 89 7.50 1.08 -28.79
CA GLY A 89 6.33 0.95 -29.67
C GLY A 89 5.56 -0.35 -29.48
N LYS A 90 5.50 -0.90 -28.25
CA LYS A 90 4.88 -2.19 -27.98
C LYS A 90 4.22 -2.29 -26.62
N TRP A 91 3.22 -3.16 -26.54
CA TRP A 91 2.61 -3.57 -25.28
C TRP A 91 3.55 -4.48 -24.48
N LYS A 92 3.64 -4.20 -23.18
CA LYS A 92 4.33 -5.04 -22.20
C LYS A 92 3.32 -5.54 -21.19
N THR A 93 3.51 -6.76 -20.72
CA THR A 93 2.67 -7.38 -19.69
C THR A 93 3.58 -8.06 -18.67
N SER A 94 3.24 -7.90 -17.39
CA SER A 94 3.88 -8.64 -16.31
C SER A 94 2.81 -9.26 -15.41
N GLU A 95 3.09 -10.47 -14.93
CA GLU A 95 2.21 -11.20 -14.03
C GLU A 95 2.89 -11.41 -12.69
N GLY A 96 2.14 -11.12 -11.62
CA GLY A 96 2.60 -11.24 -10.25
C GLY A 96 1.56 -11.91 -9.35
N THR A 97 1.96 -12.12 -8.11
CA THR A 97 1.09 -12.66 -7.07
C THR A 97 1.14 -11.74 -5.86
N ALA A 98 -0.03 -11.29 -5.40
CA ALA A 98 -0.17 -10.56 -4.16
C ALA A 98 -0.80 -11.43 -3.06
N LYS A 99 -0.50 -11.08 -1.81
CA LYS A 99 -1.11 -11.68 -0.61
C LYS A 99 -1.16 -10.66 0.51
N PHE A 100 -2.09 -10.83 1.42
CA PHE A 100 -2.18 -10.00 2.61
C PHE A 100 -0.93 -10.12 3.48
N ARG A 101 -0.54 -9.03 4.13
CA ARG A 101 0.54 -8.99 5.14
C ARG A 101 0.04 -9.33 6.54
N GLY A 102 -1.23 -9.09 6.81
CA GLY A 102 -1.90 -9.29 8.08
C GLY A 102 -3.34 -9.73 7.90
N ALA A 103 -4.26 -9.01 8.53
CA ALA A 103 -5.69 -9.26 8.42
C ALA A 103 -6.20 -9.02 6.99
N THR A 104 -7.22 -9.76 6.58
CA THR A 104 -7.76 -9.70 5.21
C THR A 104 -8.74 -8.56 4.99
N ASP A 105 -9.13 -7.89 6.06
CA ASP A 105 -9.95 -6.68 6.09
C ASP A 105 -9.12 -5.38 6.18
N GLU A 106 -7.81 -5.48 5.98
CA GLU A 106 -6.90 -4.35 5.86
C GLU A 106 -6.36 -4.24 4.43
N GLY A 107 -6.26 -3.04 3.88
CA GLY A 107 -5.67 -2.77 2.57
C GLY A 107 -4.14 -2.94 2.53
N ALA A 108 -3.61 -3.87 3.31
CA ALA A 108 -2.18 -4.11 3.51
C ALA A 108 -1.74 -5.41 2.83
N LEU A 109 -1.23 -5.32 1.60
CA LEU A 109 -0.76 -6.44 0.81
C LEU A 109 0.75 -6.36 0.56
N LYS A 110 1.28 -7.41 -0.01
CA LYS A 110 2.59 -7.45 -0.66
C LYS A 110 2.49 -8.20 -1.97
N VAL A 111 3.23 -7.75 -2.97
CA VAL A 111 3.20 -8.25 -4.35
C VAL A 111 4.58 -8.72 -4.79
N SER A 112 4.62 -9.79 -5.56
CA SER A 112 5.83 -10.31 -6.20
C SER A 112 5.57 -10.54 -7.68
N PHE A 113 6.42 -9.95 -8.53
CA PHE A 113 6.51 -10.22 -9.96
C PHE A 113 7.70 -11.14 -10.29
N PHE A 114 8.63 -11.30 -9.35
CA PHE A 114 9.83 -12.13 -9.49
C PHE A 114 10.03 -12.87 -8.16
N GLY A 115 9.27 -13.95 -7.96
CA GLY A 115 9.35 -14.74 -6.72
C GLY A 115 10.77 -15.23 -6.44
N PRO A 116 11.18 -15.32 -5.17
CA PRO A 116 10.39 -15.24 -3.94
C PRO A 116 10.32 -13.84 -3.33
N PHE A 117 10.75 -12.79 -4.03
CA PHE A 117 10.88 -11.43 -3.51
C PHE A 117 9.54 -10.70 -3.55
N TYR A 118 9.06 -10.27 -2.41
CA TYR A 118 7.84 -9.48 -2.25
C TYR A 118 8.19 -8.02 -1.92
N SER A 119 7.37 -7.10 -2.41
CA SER A 119 7.39 -5.67 -2.07
C SER A 119 6.05 -5.25 -1.50
N GLY A 120 6.05 -4.29 -0.59
CA GLY A 120 4.84 -3.74 -0.01
C GLY A 120 3.91 -3.12 -1.04
N TYR A 121 2.62 -3.28 -0.80
CA TYR A 121 1.51 -2.69 -1.54
C TYR A 121 0.45 -2.32 -0.53
N THR A 122 0.36 -1.04 -0.18
CA THR A 122 -0.53 -0.55 0.87
C THR A 122 -1.52 0.45 0.29
N ILE A 123 -2.80 0.12 0.35
CA ILE A 123 -3.88 1.02 -0.02
C ILE A 123 -4.11 1.94 1.17
N ILE A 124 -3.84 3.25 1.01
CA ILE A 124 -3.89 4.25 2.09
C ILE A 124 -5.10 5.16 2.00
N ALA A 125 -5.71 5.27 0.82
CA ALA A 125 -7.02 5.86 0.64
C ALA A 125 -7.78 5.09 -0.43
N LEU A 126 -9.10 4.98 -0.27
CA LEU A 126 -9.96 4.19 -1.14
C LEU A 126 -11.35 4.84 -1.17
N ASP A 127 -11.85 5.11 -2.36
CA ASP A 127 -13.23 5.55 -2.54
C ASP A 127 -14.22 4.53 -1.94
N PRO A 128 -15.26 4.94 -1.21
CA PRO A 128 -16.21 4.03 -0.57
C PRO A 128 -16.92 3.08 -1.54
N LEU A 129 -17.06 3.47 -2.82
CA LEU A 129 -17.61 2.65 -3.90
C LEU A 129 -16.53 1.93 -4.71
N TYR A 130 -15.26 1.99 -4.26
CA TYR A 130 -14.11 1.38 -4.92
C TYR A 130 -13.88 1.88 -6.35
N GLN A 131 -14.11 3.18 -6.59
CA GLN A 131 -13.91 3.79 -7.91
C GLN A 131 -12.50 4.35 -8.09
N SER A 132 -11.84 4.75 -7.02
CA SER A 132 -10.46 5.22 -7.05
C SER A 132 -9.70 4.77 -5.79
N ALA A 133 -8.36 4.72 -5.87
CA ALA A 133 -7.48 4.30 -4.78
C ALA A 133 -6.14 5.04 -4.83
N LEU A 134 -5.60 5.36 -3.66
CA LEU A 134 -4.23 5.80 -3.46
C LEU A 134 -3.43 4.66 -2.84
N VAL A 135 -2.36 4.26 -3.51
CA VAL A 135 -1.55 3.10 -3.14
C VAL A 135 -0.09 3.52 -2.99
N VAL A 136 0.58 2.99 -1.97
CA VAL A 136 2.00 3.19 -1.76
C VAL A 136 2.76 1.87 -1.64
N GLY A 137 4.02 1.89 -2.03
CA GLY A 137 4.91 0.74 -1.95
C GLY A 137 5.72 0.70 -0.65
N LYS A 138 6.85 0.00 -0.69
CA LYS A 138 7.71 -0.24 0.47
C LYS A 138 8.43 1.00 1.02
N ASN A 139 8.59 2.04 0.22
CA ASN A 139 9.26 3.29 0.59
C ASN A 139 8.68 4.46 -0.22
N TYR A 140 9.21 5.68 -0.01
CA TYR A 140 8.75 6.91 -0.65
C TYR A 140 9.01 7.00 -2.17
N ASP A 141 9.64 6.00 -2.79
CA ASP A 141 9.85 5.96 -4.24
C ASP A 141 8.67 5.34 -5.01
N TYR A 142 7.65 4.84 -4.29
CA TYR A 142 6.53 4.11 -4.89
C TYR A 142 5.20 4.68 -4.43
N LEU A 143 4.48 5.27 -5.36
CA LEU A 143 3.12 5.77 -5.18
C LEU A 143 2.35 5.60 -6.49
N TRP A 144 1.09 5.20 -6.40
CA TRP A 144 0.16 5.08 -7.51
C TRP A 144 -1.20 5.67 -7.16
N ILE A 145 -1.80 6.37 -8.12
CA ILE A 145 -3.22 6.74 -8.10
C ILE A 145 -3.92 5.84 -9.13
N LEU A 146 -4.90 5.09 -8.68
CA LEU A 146 -5.66 4.15 -9.52
C LEU A 146 -7.11 4.60 -9.64
N SER A 147 -7.74 4.30 -10.79
CA SER A 147 -9.17 4.55 -11.02
C SER A 147 -9.81 3.40 -11.79
N ARG A 148 -11.13 3.24 -11.63
CA ARG A 148 -11.92 2.32 -12.46
C ARG A 148 -12.17 2.86 -13.86
N ASP A 149 -11.94 4.14 -14.09
CA ASP A 149 -12.03 4.81 -15.37
C ASP A 149 -10.67 5.33 -15.82
N ILE A 150 -10.52 5.70 -17.09
CA ILE A 150 -9.30 6.32 -17.65
C ILE A 150 -9.03 7.72 -17.09
N THR A 151 -9.95 8.26 -16.33
CA THR A 151 -9.83 9.54 -15.62
C THR A 151 -10.18 9.37 -14.14
N ILE A 152 -9.86 10.39 -13.34
CA ILE A 152 -10.25 10.49 -11.94
C ILE A 152 -10.94 11.83 -11.69
N PRO A 153 -12.03 11.89 -10.88
CA PRO A 153 -12.64 13.16 -10.49
C PRO A 153 -11.63 14.08 -9.80
N ASP A 154 -11.70 15.39 -10.10
CA ASP A 154 -10.79 16.37 -9.52
C ASP A 154 -10.79 16.38 -7.99
N GLU A 155 -11.95 16.17 -7.36
CA GLU A 155 -12.08 16.08 -5.91
C GLU A 155 -11.24 14.94 -5.33
N ALA A 156 -11.36 13.72 -5.87
CA ALA A 156 -10.56 12.57 -5.45
C ALA A 156 -9.07 12.79 -5.74
N ARG A 157 -8.73 13.40 -6.87
CA ARG A 157 -7.36 13.74 -7.22
C ARG A 157 -6.74 14.69 -6.17
N PHE A 158 -7.42 15.78 -5.84
CA PHE A 158 -6.91 16.74 -4.84
C PHE A 158 -6.79 16.12 -3.45
N GLU A 159 -7.77 15.30 -3.04
CA GLU A 159 -7.71 14.57 -1.78
C GLU A 159 -6.48 13.65 -1.71
N TYR A 160 -6.23 12.86 -2.77
CA TYR A 160 -5.12 11.91 -2.78
C TYR A 160 -3.76 12.60 -2.82
N LEU A 161 -3.64 13.72 -3.53
CA LEU A 161 -2.42 14.54 -3.51
C LEU A 161 -2.17 15.10 -2.10
N ALA A 162 -3.19 15.65 -1.44
CA ALA A 162 -3.06 16.18 -0.07
C ALA A 162 -2.64 15.07 0.92
N ILE A 163 -3.25 13.88 0.87
CA ILE A 163 -2.86 12.74 1.71
C ILE A 163 -1.40 12.35 1.47
N ALA A 164 -0.98 12.28 0.22
CA ALA A 164 0.40 11.93 -0.13
C ALA A 164 1.41 12.97 0.38
N GLU A 165 1.11 14.26 0.22
CA GLU A 165 1.95 15.37 0.71
C GLU A 165 2.07 15.37 2.24
N ASP A 166 0.96 15.17 2.97
CA ASP A 166 0.94 15.08 4.42
C ASP A 166 1.79 13.91 4.95
N LEU A 167 1.91 12.85 4.17
CA LEU A 167 2.79 11.70 4.46
C LEU A 167 4.25 11.93 4.02
N GLY A 168 4.56 13.04 3.36
CA GLY A 168 5.91 13.42 2.94
C GLY A 168 6.31 12.94 1.55
N TYR A 169 5.36 12.53 0.71
CA TYR A 169 5.63 12.25 -0.71
C TYR A 169 5.76 13.54 -1.51
N ASP A 170 6.71 13.59 -2.41
CA ASP A 170 6.94 14.72 -3.33
C ASP A 170 6.04 14.56 -4.56
N THR A 171 4.82 15.07 -4.48
CA THR A 171 3.80 14.92 -5.52
C THR A 171 4.15 15.59 -6.84
N ASP A 172 5.10 16.54 -6.86
CA ASP A 172 5.64 17.16 -8.08
C ASP A 172 6.38 16.15 -8.97
N LYS A 173 6.78 15.00 -8.43
CA LYS A 173 7.43 13.91 -9.17
C LYS A 173 6.46 12.94 -9.84
N LEU A 174 5.15 13.10 -9.66
CA LEU A 174 4.17 12.24 -10.29
C LEU A 174 4.20 12.36 -11.80
N VAL A 175 4.26 11.22 -12.46
CA VAL A 175 3.99 11.07 -13.89
C VAL A 175 2.50 10.77 -14.03
N TRP A 176 1.79 11.61 -14.76
CA TRP A 176 0.39 11.39 -15.13
C TRP A 176 0.34 10.52 -16.38
N VAL A 177 -0.35 9.41 -16.29
CA VAL A 177 -0.40 8.40 -17.35
C VAL A 177 -1.45 8.80 -18.39
N GLU A 178 -1.05 8.81 -19.65
CA GLU A 178 -1.98 9.05 -20.75
C GLU A 178 -2.76 7.77 -21.07
N HIS A 179 -4.06 7.91 -21.31
CA HIS A 179 -4.96 6.85 -21.74
C HIS A 179 -5.69 7.27 -23.01
N ASP A 180 -5.58 6.44 -24.03
CA ASP A 180 -6.34 6.64 -25.26
C ASP A 180 -7.80 6.23 -25.04
N GLU A 181 -8.72 7.05 -25.52
CA GLU A 181 -10.14 6.69 -25.67
C GLU A 181 -10.29 5.80 -26.93
N TYR A 182 -10.59 4.50 -26.73
CA TYR A 182 -10.89 3.58 -27.83
C TYR A 182 -12.37 3.19 -27.84
#